data_cb1759a2ff6f9153d96d5505fc0d7b52
#
_entry.id   cb1759a2ff6f9153d96d5505fc0d7b52
#
_cell.length_a   1.000
_cell.length_b   1.000
_cell.length_c   1.000
_cell.angle_alpha   90.00
_cell.angle_beta   90.00
_cell.angle_gamma   90.00
#
_symmetry.space_group_name_H-M   'P 1'
#
loop_
_entity.id
_entity.type
_entity.pdbx_description
1 polymer ?
#
loop_
_entity_poly.entity_id
_entity_poly.type
_entity_poly.pdbx_seq_one_letter_code
_entity_poly.pdbx_strand_id
1 'polypeptide(L)'
;QTLLFGGLESVEHNAKRKNGNIRFFEFGNCYDYNIDHKKEGETLAEFSEDYRLGLWVSGSRVDNNWAHPNEKSSVYELKAYVENILVRLGVNLQKVIFGNLANDIYSAGLSITTSSGRQLGTMGIVSPKICKELDIETDVYYAELSWTLLMKEIKKSKVTFSEISKFPAVKRDLALLLDKNVQFAEIEKIATESERKLLKNIALFDVYEGKNLPAGKKSYAVSFYLQDEGKTLNDKQIDAIMKKIQTNLEQKLGAQLR
;
A
#
# COMPACT_ATOMS: atom_id res chain seq x y z
N GLN A 1 21.15 -0.15 10.71
CA GLN A 1 20.39 -1.15 11.47
C GLN A 1 18.92 -1.18 11.02
N THR A 2 18.19 -2.22 11.40
CA THR A 2 16.76 -2.44 11.12
C THR A 2 16.13 -3.22 12.27
N LEU A 3 14.84 -3.07 12.47
CA LEU A 3 14.06 -3.86 13.45
C LEU A 3 13.73 -5.28 12.94
N LEU A 4 13.96 -5.56 11.64
CA LEU A 4 13.56 -6.80 10.98
C LEU A 4 13.93 -8.05 11.76
N PHE A 5 15.21 -8.20 12.13
CA PHE A 5 15.73 -9.47 12.65
C PHE A 5 15.20 -9.80 14.04
N GLY A 6 15.08 -8.82 14.95
CA GLY A 6 14.48 -9.05 16.28
C GLY A 6 13.03 -9.52 16.20
N GLY A 7 12.27 -8.94 15.25
CA GLY A 7 10.91 -9.42 14.98
C GLY A 7 10.87 -10.81 14.34
N LEU A 8 11.79 -11.13 13.43
CA LEU A 8 11.87 -12.48 12.82
C LEU A 8 12.23 -13.56 13.87
N GLU A 9 13.13 -13.29 14.81
CA GLU A 9 13.40 -14.18 15.94
C GLU A 9 12.14 -14.41 16.77
N SER A 10 11.34 -13.38 16.99
CA SER A 10 10.04 -13.49 17.67
C SER A 10 9.03 -14.30 16.87
N VAL A 11 8.99 -14.16 15.56
CA VAL A 11 8.16 -14.96 14.65
C VAL A 11 8.53 -16.45 14.74
N GLU A 12 9.81 -16.78 14.61
CA GLU A 12 10.36 -18.13 14.72
C GLU A 12 9.99 -18.76 16.06
N HIS A 13 10.28 -18.05 17.15
CA HIS A 13 10.02 -18.52 18.51
C HIS A 13 8.54 -18.89 18.74
N ASN A 14 7.61 -18.08 18.21
CA ASN A 14 6.18 -18.34 18.35
C ASN A 14 5.69 -19.44 17.40
N ALA A 15 6.20 -19.48 16.16
CA ALA A 15 5.87 -20.53 15.20
C ALA A 15 6.24 -21.93 15.72
N LYS A 16 7.42 -22.09 16.33
CA LYS A 16 7.86 -23.35 16.97
C LYS A 16 6.97 -23.77 18.14
N ARG A 17 6.21 -22.84 18.71
CA ARG A 17 5.20 -23.12 19.78
C ARG A 17 3.79 -23.25 19.27
N LYS A 18 3.60 -23.43 17.95
CA LYS A 18 2.31 -23.55 17.26
C LYS A 18 1.44 -22.28 17.31
N ASN A 19 2.05 -21.12 17.59
CA ASN A 19 1.42 -19.81 17.56
C ASN A 19 1.86 -19.07 16.28
N GLY A 20 1.53 -19.63 15.10
CA GLY A 20 2.01 -19.11 13.81
C GLY A 20 1.20 -17.95 13.23
N ASN A 21 0.03 -17.63 13.77
CA ASN A 21 -0.81 -16.52 13.29
C ASN A 21 -0.37 -15.22 13.96
N ILE A 22 0.57 -14.53 13.33
CA ILE A 22 1.33 -13.44 13.96
C ILE A 22 0.96 -12.10 13.38
N ARG A 23 0.75 -11.10 14.27
CA ARG A 23 0.62 -9.68 14.01
C ARG A 23 1.38 -8.94 15.09
N PHE A 24 2.64 -8.66 14.81
CA PHE A 24 3.52 -7.96 15.73
C PHE A 24 3.79 -6.55 15.26
N PHE A 25 4.05 -5.67 16.21
CA PHE A 25 4.64 -4.36 15.95
C PHE A 25 5.67 -4.05 17.02
N GLU A 26 6.63 -3.25 16.65
CA GLU A 26 7.68 -2.77 17.56
C GLU A 26 8.06 -1.34 17.20
N PHE A 27 8.22 -0.52 18.22
CA PHE A 27 8.88 0.77 18.10
C PHE A 27 10.29 0.68 18.65
N GLY A 28 11.28 1.10 17.88
CA GLY A 28 12.68 1.04 18.29
C GLY A 28 13.57 2.02 17.56
N ASN A 29 14.72 2.31 18.14
CA ASN A 29 15.75 3.13 17.53
C ASN A 29 16.64 2.28 16.63
N CYS A 30 16.88 2.74 15.41
CA CYS A 30 17.85 2.19 14.49
C CYS A 30 19.00 3.17 14.34
N TYR A 31 20.23 2.66 14.43
CA TYR A 31 21.43 3.44 14.38
C TYR A 31 22.18 3.15 13.08
N ASP A 32 22.57 4.21 12.39
CA ASP A 32 23.34 4.14 11.16
C ASP A 32 24.68 4.88 11.34
N TYR A 33 25.73 4.33 10.75
CA TYR A 33 27.05 4.93 10.72
C TYR A 33 27.40 5.32 9.29
N ASN A 34 27.75 6.59 9.08
CA ASN A 34 28.24 7.08 7.80
C ASN A 34 29.44 7.99 8.00
N ILE A 35 30.63 7.50 7.58
CA ILE A 35 31.89 8.22 7.70
C ILE A 35 31.91 9.56 6.94
N ASP A 36 31.13 9.67 5.85
CA ASP A 36 31.04 10.89 5.04
C ASP A 36 30.39 12.06 5.80
N HIS A 37 29.66 11.76 6.88
CA HIS A 37 29.05 12.77 7.74
C HIS A 37 30.01 13.30 8.82
N LYS A 38 31.22 12.76 8.90
CA LYS A 38 32.23 13.20 9.89
C LYS A 38 32.58 14.66 9.66
N LYS A 39 32.50 15.45 10.75
CA LYS A 39 32.83 16.87 10.74
C LYS A 39 33.85 17.14 11.82
N GLU A 40 34.82 18.01 11.52
CA GLU A 40 35.81 18.45 12.47
C GLU A 40 35.17 19.21 13.63
N GLY A 41 35.40 18.79 14.86
CA GLY A 41 34.81 19.38 16.07
C GLY A 41 33.44 18.80 16.50
N GLU A 42 32.85 17.92 15.74
CA GLU A 42 31.61 17.19 16.11
C GLU A 42 31.93 15.72 16.41
N THR A 43 31.70 15.29 17.67
CA THR A 43 32.11 13.96 18.16
C THR A 43 31.29 12.79 17.66
N LEU A 44 30.05 13.03 17.15
CA LEU A 44 29.11 11.99 16.77
C LEU A 44 28.37 12.27 15.43
N ALA A 45 28.94 13.16 14.59
CA ALA A 45 28.31 13.54 13.33
C ALA A 45 28.15 12.36 12.34
N GLU A 46 29.05 11.35 12.43
CA GLU A 46 28.98 10.12 11.63
C GLU A 46 27.88 9.14 12.05
N PHE A 47 27.30 9.31 13.25
CA PHE A 47 26.23 8.47 13.74
C PHE A 47 24.88 9.17 13.57
N SER A 48 23.89 8.43 13.12
CA SER A 48 22.50 8.89 13.06
C SER A 48 21.57 7.90 13.74
N GLU A 49 20.50 8.42 14.32
CA GLU A 49 19.48 7.66 15.01
C GLU A 49 18.13 7.96 14.37
N ASP A 50 17.37 6.91 14.04
CA ASP A 50 16.02 7.02 13.49
C ASP A 50 15.07 6.13 14.29
N TYR A 51 14.04 6.73 14.87
CA TYR A 51 12.99 6.02 15.58
C TYR A 51 12.03 5.41 14.58
N ARG A 52 11.89 4.10 14.57
CA ARG A 52 11.14 3.34 13.57
C ARG A 52 10.02 2.53 14.17
N LEU A 53 9.01 2.24 13.34
CA LEU A 53 7.95 1.29 13.58
C LEU A 53 8.13 0.10 12.65
N GLY A 54 8.35 -1.09 13.20
CA GLY A 54 8.32 -2.36 12.51
C GLY A 54 6.95 -3.05 12.64
N LEU A 55 6.50 -3.70 11.57
CA LEU A 55 5.26 -4.50 11.52
C LEU A 55 5.59 -5.87 10.92
N TRP A 56 5.16 -6.96 11.56
CA TRP A 56 5.31 -8.33 11.05
C TRP A 56 3.97 -9.02 11.02
N VAL A 57 3.66 -9.61 9.88
CA VAL A 57 2.44 -10.40 9.65
C VAL A 57 2.85 -11.76 9.09
N SER A 58 2.33 -12.84 9.65
CA SER A 58 2.55 -14.22 9.19
C SER A 58 1.39 -15.13 9.55
N GLY A 59 1.32 -16.30 8.91
CA GLY A 59 0.33 -17.32 9.18
C GLY A 59 -1.02 -17.08 8.50
N SER A 60 -2.11 -17.39 9.17
CA SER A 60 -3.47 -17.23 8.68
C SER A 60 -4.07 -15.90 9.10
N ARG A 61 -4.81 -15.26 8.21
CA ARG A 61 -5.55 -14.02 8.48
C ARG A 61 -6.72 -14.26 9.42
N VAL A 62 -7.42 -15.37 9.22
CA VAL A 62 -8.56 -15.79 10.03
C VAL A 62 -8.37 -17.26 10.34
N ASP A 63 -8.64 -17.65 11.59
CA ASP A 63 -8.65 -19.06 11.97
C ASP A 63 -9.78 -19.79 11.24
N ASN A 64 -9.47 -21.03 10.84
CA ASN A 64 -10.43 -21.87 10.14
C ASN A 64 -11.66 -22.14 11.01
N ASN A 65 -12.83 -21.76 10.52
CA ASN A 65 -14.10 -22.05 11.17
C ASN A 65 -15.19 -22.32 10.12
N TRP A 66 -16.38 -22.69 10.58
CA TRP A 66 -17.48 -23.07 9.69
C TRP A 66 -17.95 -21.96 8.75
N ALA A 67 -17.74 -20.69 9.09
CA ALA A 67 -18.17 -19.51 8.30
C ALA A 67 -17.07 -18.96 7.41
N HIS A 68 -15.80 -19.26 7.72
CA HIS A 68 -14.64 -18.74 6.99
C HIS A 68 -13.66 -19.84 6.63
N PRO A 69 -13.31 -20.01 5.35
CA PRO A 69 -12.20 -20.89 4.97
C PRO A 69 -10.90 -20.36 5.55
N ASN A 70 -9.92 -21.24 5.68
CA ASN A 70 -8.57 -20.83 6.06
C ASN A 70 -7.98 -19.90 4.98
N GLU A 71 -7.83 -18.64 5.32
CA GLU A 71 -7.24 -17.63 4.45
C GLU A 71 -5.86 -17.26 4.98
N LYS A 72 -4.82 -17.45 4.16
CA LYS A 72 -3.47 -17.04 4.50
C LYS A 72 -3.36 -15.51 4.55
N SER A 73 -2.49 -15.03 5.41
CA SER A 73 -2.05 -13.63 5.39
C SER A 73 -1.45 -13.26 4.04
N SER A 74 -1.47 -12.00 3.71
CA SER A 74 -0.94 -11.51 2.45
C SER A 74 -0.26 -10.15 2.60
N VAL A 75 0.52 -9.77 1.59
CA VAL A 75 1.11 -8.43 1.53
C VAL A 75 0.03 -7.33 1.48
N TYR A 76 -1.17 -7.64 0.99
CA TYR A 76 -2.29 -6.70 0.96
C TYR A 76 -2.86 -6.42 2.36
N GLU A 77 -2.85 -7.42 3.25
CA GLU A 77 -3.20 -7.23 4.66
C GLU A 77 -2.20 -6.29 5.35
N LEU A 78 -0.91 -6.52 5.16
CA LEU A 78 0.13 -5.62 5.67
C LEU A 78 -0.01 -4.21 5.10
N LYS A 79 -0.27 -4.09 3.79
CA LYS A 79 -0.49 -2.79 3.13
C LYS A 79 -1.67 -2.05 3.75
N ALA A 80 -2.78 -2.74 4.02
CA ALA A 80 -3.95 -2.14 4.67
C ALA A 80 -3.61 -1.62 6.08
N TYR A 81 -2.77 -2.32 6.85
CA TYR A 81 -2.30 -1.82 8.15
C TYR A 81 -1.46 -0.56 7.99
N VAL A 82 -0.52 -0.55 7.05
CA VAL A 82 0.32 0.63 6.77
C VAL A 82 -0.53 1.81 6.35
N GLU A 83 -1.45 1.64 5.39
CA GLU A 83 -2.34 2.70 4.93
C GLU A 83 -3.24 3.23 6.05
N ASN A 84 -3.79 2.34 6.89
CA ASN A 84 -4.59 2.74 8.04
C ASN A 84 -3.79 3.57 9.05
N ILE A 85 -2.53 3.22 9.32
CA ILE A 85 -1.64 3.99 10.19
C ILE A 85 -1.43 5.39 9.59
N LEU A 86 -1.08 5.47 8.29
CA LEU A 86 -0.85 6.74 7.61
C LEU A 86 -2.09 7.64 7.64
N VAL A 87 -3.27 7.09 7.34
CA VAL A 87 -4.55 7.83 7.37
C VAL A 87 -4.89 8.32 8.78
N ARG A 88 -4.74 7.47 9.80
CA ARG A 88 -5.01 7.85 11.20
C ARG A 88 -4.06 8.92 11.72
N LEU A 89 -2.84 8.97 11.22
CA LEU A 89 -1.89 10.04 11.48
C LEU A 89 -2.18 11.31 10.67
N GLY A 90 -3.14 11.29 9.75
CA GLY A 90 -3.50 12.45 8.92
C GLY A 90 -2.66 12.60 7.66
N VAL A 91 -1.94 11.56 7.24
CA VAL A 91 -1.22 11.55 5.96
C VAL A 91 -2.21 11.34 4.83
N ASN A 92 -2.19 12.21 3.81
CA ASN A 92 -3.01 12.06 2.63
C ASN A 92 -2.42 10.98 1.71
N LEU A 93 -3.09 9.83 1.57
CA LEU A 93 -2.63 8.72 0.72
C LEU A 93 -2.47 9.09 -0.76
N GLN A 94 -3.21 10.07 -1.28
CA GLN A 94 -3.03 10.55 -2.65
C GLN A 94 -1.64 11.21 -2.89
N LYS A 95 -0.93 11.54 -1.81
CA LYS A 95 0.43 12.07 -1.84
C LYS A 95 1.48 11.03 -1.48
N VAL A 96 1.08 9.78 -1.29
CA VAL A 96 1.97 8.66 -0.99
C VAL A 96 2.13 7.81 -2.24
N ILE A 97 3.35 7.47 -2.57
CA ILE A 97 3.71 6.64 -3.72
C ILE A 97 4.30 5.33 -3.20
N PHE A 98 3.70 4.23 -3.59
CA PHE A 98 4.24 2.89 -3.40
C PHE A 98 5.02 2.50 -4.65
N GLY A 99 6.35 2.61 -4.59
CA GLY A 99 7.25 2.31 -5.71
C GLY A 99 7.87 0.92 -5.55
N ASN A 100 8.23 0.28 -6.67
CA ASN A 100 8.95 -1.00 -6.62
C ASN A 100 10.30 -0.83 -5.91
N LEU A 101 10.61 -1.75 -5.02
CA LEU A 101 11.86 -1.81 -4.28
C LEU A 101 12.52 -3.19 -4.49
N ALA A 102 13.71 -3.19 -5.07
CA ALA A 102 14.55 -4.38 -5.18
C ALA A 102 15.71 -4.27 -4.19
N ASN A 103 15.78 -5.20 -3.25
CA ASN A 103 16.89 -5.36 -2.30
C ASN A 103 16.94 -6.81 -1.81
N ASP A 104 17.92 -7.13 -0.96
CA ASP A 104 18.11 -8.49 -0.45
C ASP A 104 17.13 -8.88 0.68
N ILE A 105 16.41 -7.90 1.24
CA ILE A 105 15.46 -8.12 2.34
C ILE A 105 14.14 -8.71 1.82
N TYR A 106 13.65 -8.19 0.68
CA TYR A 106 12.35 -8.56 0.15
C TYR A 106 12.46 -9.37 -1.15
N SER A 107 11.67 -10.44 -1.27
CA SER A 107 11.45 -11.12 -2.56
C SER A 107 10.55 -10.30 -3.47
N ALA A 108 9.63 -9.51 -2.88
CA ALA A 108 8.84 -8.49 -3.55
C ALA A 108 8.65 -7.34 -2.57
N GLY A 109 9.23 -6.19 -2.87
CA GLY A 109 9.27 -5.03 -1.98
C GLY A 109 8.66 -3.78 -2.60
N LEU A 110 8.17 -2.90 -1.73
CA LEU A 110 7.69 -1.56 -2.06
C LEU A 110 8.39 -0.53 -1.18
N SER A 111 8.84 0.55 -1.78
CA SER A 111 9.20 1.78 -1.08
C SER A 111 7.94 2.63 -0.86
N ILE A 112 7.86 3.27 0.29
CA ILE A 112 6.77 4.18 0.67
C ILE A 112 7.35 5.58 0.69
N THR A 113 6.99 6.40 -0.30
CA THR A 113 7.55 7.75 -0.48
C THR A 113 6.44 8.80 -0.56
N THR A 114 6.74 10.01 -0.13
CA THR A 114 5.86 11.16 -0.39
C THR A 114 6.01 11.63 -1.84
N SER A 115 5.04 12.39 -2.34
CA SER A 115 5.14 13.06 -3.65
C SER A 115 6.31 14.05 -3.76
N SER A 116 6.89 14.49 -2.62
CA SER A 116 8.12 15.30 -2.56
C SER A 116 9.40 14.46 -2.58
N GLY A 117 9.31 13.13 -2.73
CA GLY A 117 10.45 12.23 -2.80
C GLY A 117 11.02 11.79 -1.45
N ARG A 118 10.39 12.16 -0.31
CA ARG A 118 10.85 11.71 1.01
C ARG A 118 10.41 10.26 1.25
N GLN A 119 11.36 9.38 1.51
CA GLN A 119 11.07 7.98 1.85
C GLN A 119 10.60 7.89 3.31
N LEU A 120 9.37 7.44 3.50
CA LEU A 120 8.75 7.21 4.82
C LEU A 120 9.02 5.82 5.36
N GLY A 121 9.29 4.86 4.48
CA GLY A 121 9.55 3.49 4.87
C GLY A 121 9.57 2.51 3.69
N THR A 122 9.54 1.23 4.03
CA THR A 122 9.50 0.12 3.08
C THR A 122 8.53 -0.95 3.56
N MET A 123 8.02 -1.78 2.65
CA MET A 123 7.24 -2.96 3.00
C MET A 123 7.38 -4.04 1.93
N GLY A 124 7.09 -5.28 2.29
CA GLY A 124 7.11 -6.36 1.31
C GLY A 124 7.04 -7.75 1.92
N ILE A 125 7.34 -8.73 1.09
CA ILE A 125 7.45 -10.14 1.44
C ILE A 125 8.92 -10.39 1.78
N VAL A 126 9.23 -10.82 2.99
CA VAL A 126 10.61 -11.13 3.40
C VAL A 126 11.19 -12.22 2.50
N SER A 127 12.45 -12.06 2.13
CA SER A 127 13.13 -13.03 1.27
C SER A 127 13.08 -14.44 1.88
N PRO A 128 12.65 -15.46 1.11
CA PRO A 128 12.65 -16.85 1.58
C PRO A 128 14.04 -17.33 2.06
N LYS A 129 15.10 -16.74 1.54
CA LYS A 129 16.47 -17.03 1.98
C LYS A 129 16.68 -16.63 3.43
N ILE A 130 16.24 -15.43 3.81
CA ILE A 130 16.31 -14.94 5.21
C ILE A 130 15.43 -15.80 6.12
N CYS A 131 14.19 -16.09 5.70
CA CYS A 131 13.28 -16.94 6.48
C CYS A 131 13.89 -18.33 6.74
N LYS A 132 14.50 -18.93 5.72
CA LYS A 132 15.13 -20.24 5.82
C LYS A 132 16.34 -20.25 6.76
N GLU A 133 17.16 -19.20 6.76
CA GLU A 133 18.31 -19.06 7.67
C GLU A 133 17.89 -18.95 9.14
N LEU A 134 16.64 -18.53 9.39
CA LEU A 134 16.03 -18.42 10.73
C LEU A 134 15.02 -19.53 11.02
N ASP A 135 15.02 -20.64 10.27
CA ASP A 135 14.07 -21.75 10.44
C ASP A 135 12.58 -21.35 10.41
N ILE A 136 12.23 -20.32 9.62
CA ILE A 136 10.85 -19.88 9.43
C ILE A 136 10.31 -20.48 8.14
N GLU A 137 9.30 -21.35 8.24
CA GLU A 137 8.70 -22.08 7.12
C GLU A 137 7.55 -21.33 6.43
N THR A 138 7.01 -20.30 7.07
CA THR A 138 5.86 -19.53 6.58
C THR A 138 6.33 -18.21 5.96
N ASP A 139 5.54 -17.69 5.02
CA ASP A 139 5.76 -16.35 4.51
C ASP A 139 5.64 -15.32 5.63
N VAL A 140 6.58 -14.39 5.67
CA VAL A 140 6.55 -13.23 6.58
C VAL A 140 6.43 -11.96 5.74
N TYR A 141 5.47 -11.14 6.07
CA TYR A 141 5.25 -9.83 5.50
C TYR A 141 5.75 -8.79 6.50
N TYR A 142 6.63 -7.92 6.06
CA TYR A 142 7.31 -6.93 6.91
C TYR A 142 7.16 -5.53 6.36
N ALA A 143 6.90 -4.56 7.24
CA ALA A 143 7.01 -3.14 6.94
C ALA A 143 7.84 -2.44 8.01
N GLU A 144 8.65 -1.47 7.59
CA GLU A 144 9.41 -0.59 8.48
C GLU A 144 9.18 0.86 8.08
N LEU A 145 8.67 1.67 9.02
CA LEU A 145 8.35 3.07 8.82
C LEU A 145 9.24 3.93 9.70
N SER A 146 9.84 4.99 9.15
CA SER A 146 10.50 6.02 9.94
C SER A 146 9.45 6.84 10.68
N TRP A 147 9.29 6.56 11.98
CA TRP A 147 8.36 7.30 12.83
C TRP A 147 8.78 8.77 12.95
N THR A 148 10.08 9.02 13.01
CA THR A 148 10.64 10.38 13.03
C THR A 148 10.19 11.20 11.81
N LEU A 149 10.26 10.61 10.60
CA LEU A 149 9.84 11.29 9.38
C LEU A 149 8.32 11.44 9.28
N LEU A 150 7.56 10.43 9.71
CA LEU A 150 6.11 10.51 9.79
C LEU A 150 5.65 11.64 10.70
N MET A 151 6.26 11.79 11.88
CA MET A 151 5.94 12.89 12.81
C MET A 151 6.29 14.26 12.20
N LYS A 152 7.32 14.36 11.37
CA LYS A 152 7.63 15.59 10.64
C LYS A 152 6.61 15.88 9.54
N GLU A 153 6.13 14.86 8.85
CA GLU A 153 5.18 14.99 7.75
C GLU A 153 3.80 15.48 8.23
N ILE A 154 3.34 14.95 9.38
CA ILE A 154 2.02 15.28 9.93
C ILE A 154 1.94 16.62 10.66
N LYS A 155 3.07 17.26 10.98
CA LYS A 155 3.08 18.57 11.68
C LYS A 155 2.23 19.65 10.98
N LYS A 156 2.05 19.54 9.68
CA LYS A 156 1.24 20.48 8.87
C LYS A 156 -0.18 19.99 8.64
N SER A 157 -0.51 18.78 9.07
CA SER A 157 -1.85 18.22 8.93
C SER A 157 -2.78 18.89 9.95
N LYS A 158 -3.93 19.36 9.45
CA LYS A 158 -5.00 19.90 10.31
C LYS A 158 -6.18 18.95 10.23
N VAL A 159 -6.63 18.48 11.37
CA VAL A 159 -7.91 17.77 11.46
C VAL A 159 -9.02 18.77 11.24
N THR A 160 -9.78 18.59 10.17
CA THR A 160 -10.95 19.42 9.84
C THR A 160 -12.20 18.57 9.91
N PHE A 161 -13.22 19.07 10.58
CA PHE A 161 -14.55 18.48 10.55
C PHE A 161 -15.22 18.85 9.21
N SER A 162 -15.86 17.87 8.57
CA SER A 162 -16.80 18.11 7.47
C SER A 162 -18.07 17.30 7.73
N GLU A 163 -19.22 17.88 7.41
CA GLU A 163 -20.48 17.16 7.46
C GLU A 163 -20.47 15.99 6.47
N ILE A 164 -21.11 14.89 6.87
CA ILE A 164 -21.33 13.75 5.95
C ILE A 164 -22.26 14.23 4.84
N SER A 165 -21.90 13.94 3.60
CA SER A 165 -22.72 14.31 2.45
C SER A 165 -24.12 13.73 2.57
N LYS A 166 -25.13 14.57 2.35
CA LYS A 166 -26.55 14.19 2.31
C LYS A 166 -26.96 13.58 0.95
N PHE A 167 -26.08 13.69 -0.04
CA PHE A 167 -26.34 13.21 -1.40
C PHE A 167 -25.66 11.86 -1.62
N PRO A 168 -26.37 10.88 -2.24
CA PRO A 168 -25.82 9.55 -2.42
C PRO A 168 -24.66 9.53 -3.40
N ALA A 169 -23.67 8.68 -3.13
CA ALA A 169 -22.63 8.35 -4.11
C ALA A 169 -23.21 7.41 -5.18
N VAL A 170 -22.77 7.60 -6.41
CA VAL A 170 -23.10 6.72 -7.54
C VAL A 170 -21.90 5.87 -7.89
N LYS A 171 -22.11 4.56 -7.93
CA LYS A 171 -21.10 3.58 -8.36
C LYS A 171 -21.28 3.29 -9.85
N ARG A 172 -20.17 3.26 -10.60
CA ARG A 172 -20.10 2.79 -12.00
C ARG A 172 -18.91 1.87 -12.16
N ASP A 173 -19.10 0.79 -12.88
CA ASP A 173 -18.11 -0.25 -13.09
C ASP A 173 -17.64 -0.26 -14.55
N LEU A 174 -16.36 -0.48 -14.77
CA LEU A 174 -15.76 -0.75 -16.08
C LEU A 174 -14.95 -2.03 -16.02
N ALA A 175 -15.12 -2.89 -17.01
CA ALA A 175 -14.23 -4.02 -17.24
C ALA A 175 -13.20 -3.61 -18.31
N LEU A 176 -11.93 -3.54 -17.91
CA LEU A 176 -10.83 -3.03 -18.71
C LEU A 176 -9.91 -4.18 -19.13
N LEU A 177 -9.77 -4.40 -20.42
CA LEU A 177 -8.73 -5.29 -20.97
C LEU A 177 -7.44 -4.48 -21.13
N LEU A 178 -6.36 -4.93 -20.51
CA LEU A 178 -5.09 -4.20 -20.37
C LEU A 178 -3.89 -5.13 -20.65
N ASP A 179 -2.74 -4.56 -20.93
CA ASP A 179 -1.48 -5.29 -20.92
C ASP A 179 -1.13 -5.73 -19.49
N LYS A 180 -0.48 -6.90 -19.35
CA LYS A 180 -0.16 -7.47 -18.03
C LYS A 180 0.73 -6.59 -17.18
N ASN A 181 1.58 -5.78 -17.79
CA ASN A 181 2.50 -4.87 -17.10
C ASN A 181 1.83 -3.59 -16.55
N VAL A 182 0.64 -3.23 -17.03
CA VAL A 182 -0.08 -2.05 -16.54
C VAL A 182 -0.47 -2.24 -15.06
N GLN A 183 -0.06 -1.31 -14.21
CA GLN A 183 -0.38 -1.35 -12.78
C GLN A 183 -1.70 -0.65 -12.49
N PHE A 184 -2.40 -1.08 -11.45
CA PHE A 184 -3.65 -0.45 -11.02
C PHE A 184 -3.46 1.03 -10.62
N ALA A 185 -2.30 1.36 -10.03
CA ALA A 185 -1.94 2.74 -9.69
C ALA A 185 -1.94 3.70 -10.89
N GLU A 186 -1.64 3.21 -12.11
CA GLU A 186 -1.70 4.02 -13.33
C GLU A 186 -3.15 4.36 -13.69
N ILE A 187 -4.08 3.40 -13.50
CA ILE A 187 -5.51 3.61 -13.68
C ILE A 187 -6.03 4.64 -12.68
N GLU A 188 -5.69 4.47 -11.40
CA GLU A 188 -6.08 5.42 -10.34
C GLU A 188 -5.60 6.84 -10.65
N LYS A 189 -4.34 6.97 -11.06
CA LYS A 189 -3.75 8.25 -11.42
C LYS A 189 -4.51 8.91 -12.58
N ILE A 190 -4.71 8.19 -13.69
CA ILE A 190 -5.39 8.73 -14.87
C ILE A 190 -6.84 9.09 -14.57
N ALA A 191 -7.56 8.24 -13.84
CA ALA A 191 -8.94 8.51 -13.49
C ALA A 191 -9.07 9.73 -12.56
N THR A 192 -8.21 9.84 -11.55
CA THR A 192 -8.18 10.99 -10.63
C THR A 192 -7.79 12.29 -11.36
N GLU A 193 -6.85 12.22 -12.32
CA GLU A 193 -6.51 13.38 -13.17
C GLU A 193 -7.67 13.78 -14.08
N SER A 194 -8.46 12.81 -14.54
CA SER A 194 -9.61 13.03 -15.40
C SER A 194 -10.77 13.72 -14.68
N GLU A 195 -11.01 13.33 -13.41
CA GLU A 195 -12.07 13.92 -12.58
C GLU A 195 -11.61 14.04 -11.12
N ARG A 196 -11.20 15.23 -10.72
CA ARG A 196 -10.62 15.49 -9.39
C ARG A 196 -11.64 15.80 -8.30
N LYS A 197 -12.83 16.28 -8.67
CA LYS A 197 -13.80 16.81 -7.73
C LYS A 197 -14.88 15.80 -7.37
N LEU A 198 -15.44 15.17 -8.37
CA LEU A 198 -16.61 14.29 -8.22
C LEU A 198 -16.22 12.82 -8.03
N LEU A 199 -15.05 12.40 -8.49
CA LEU A 199 -14.51 11.06 -8.26
C LEU A 199 -13.95 10.96 -6.84
N LYS A 200 -14.63 10.22 -5.98
CA LYS A 200 -14.28 10.11 -4.55
C LYS A 200 -13.47 8.86 -4.23
N ASN A 201 -13.71 7.77 -4.95
CA ASN A 201 -13.00 6.50 -4.73
C ASN A 201 -12.93 5.67 -6.01
N ILE A 202 -11.91 4.85 -6.10
CA ILE A 202 -11.70 3.87 -7.16
C ILE A 202 -11.36 2.55 -6.48
N ALA A 203 -12.01 1.46 -6.88
CA ALA A 203 -11.76 0.14 -6.30
C ALA A 203 -11.61 -0.92 -7.39
N LEU A 204 -10.55 -1.71 -7.29
CA LEU A 204 -10.37 -2.92 -8.09
C LEU A 204 -11.08 -4.07 -7.38
N PHE A 205 -12.12 -4.63 -7.97
CA PHE A 205 -12.90 -5.68 -7.33
C PHE A 205 -12.75 -7.06 -7.98
N ASP A 206 -12.19 -7.12 -9.20
CA ASP A 206 -11.85 -8.39 -9.84
C ASP A 206 -10.64 -8.26 -10.76
N VAL A 207 -9.82 -9.32 -10.78
CA VAL A 207 -8.65 -9.46 -11.65
C VAL A 207 -8.72 -10.81 -12.32
N TYR A 208 -8.86 -10.82 -13.64
CA TYR A 208 -8.90 -12.04 -14.40
C TYR A 208 -7.68 -12.16 -15.33
N GLU A 209 -6.94 -13.25 -15.15
CA GLU A 209 -5.84 -13.69 -16.04
C GLU A 209 -6.11 -15.13 -16.45
N GLY A 210 -6.67 -15.35 -17.60
CA GLY A 210 -7.10 -16.70 -18.00
C GLY A 210 -7.06 -16.94 -19.51
N LYS A 211 -7.32 -18.19 -19.89
CA LYS A 211 -7.23 -18.68 -21.29
C LYS A 211 -8.16 -17.97 -22.27
N ASN A 212 -9.19 -17.29 -21.78
CA ASN A 212 -10.16 -16.56 -22.61
C ASN A 212 -9.74 -15.11 -22.93
N LEU A 213 -8.50 -14.73 -22.60
CA LEU A 213 -7.93 -13.45 -22.95
C LEU A 213 -6.82 -13.60 -23.99
N PRO A 214 -6.58 -12.57 -24.82
CA PRO A 214 -5.42 -12.53 -25.69
C PRO A 214 -4.12 -12.70 -24.91
N ALA A 215 -3.11 -13.33 -25.50
CA ALA A 215 -1.81 -13.50 -24.86
C ALA A 215 -1.21 -12.15 -24.44
N GLY A 216 -0.67 -12.08 -23.23
CA GLY A 216 -0.09 -10.85 -22.67
C GLY A 216 -1.10 -9.84 -22.12
N LYS A 217 -2.39 -10.18 -22.09
CA LYS A 217 -3.45 -9.33 -21.53
C LYS A 217 -3.99 -9.85 -20.20
N LYS A 218 -4.57 -8.93 -19.42
CA LYS A 218 -5.35 -9.17 -18.21
C LYS A 218 -6.61 -8.31 -18.22
N SER A 219 -7.60 -8.70 -17.44
CA SER A 219 -8.84 -7.91 -17.27
C SER A 219 -8.92 -7.42 -15.84
N TYR A 220 -9.13 -6.12 -15.68
CA TYR A 220 -9.45 -5.49 -14.41
C TYR A 220 -10.91 -5.04 -14.40
N ALA A 221 -11.65 -5.44 -13.36
CA ALA A 221 -12.97 -4.91 -13.09
C ALA A 221 -12.86 -3.82 -12.01
N VAL A 222 -13.12 -2.58 -12.42
CA VAL A 222 -12.87 -1.37 -11.62
C VAL A 222 -14.16 -0.63 -11.36
N SER A 223 -14.41 -0.31 -10.10
CA SER A 223 -15.52 0.53 -9.64
C SER A 223 -15.07 1.97 -9.43
N PHE A 224 -15.84 2.91 -9.95
CA PHE A 224 -15.66 4.35 -9.77
C PHE A 224 -16.83 4.90 -8.94
N TYR A 225 -16.52 5.57 -7.84
CA TYR A 225 -17.51 6.15 -6.93
C TYR A 225 -17.53 7.65 -7.13
N LEU A 226 -18.66 8.15 -7.65
CA LEU A 226 -18.88 9.56 -7.97
C LEU A 226 -19.86 10.18 -6.98
N GLN A 227 -19.52 11.35 -6.42
CA GLN A 227 -20.37 12.08 -5.48
C GLN A 227 -20.13 13.57 -5.58
N ASP A 228 -21.22 14.34 -5.57
CA ASP A 228 -21.20 15.79 -5.34
C ASP A 228 -21.71 16.07 -3.92
N GLU A 229 -21.02 16.93 -3.19
CA GLU A 229 -21.39 17.28 -1.81
C GLU A 229 -22.55 18.28 -1.74
N GLY A 230 -22.84 18.97 -2.85
CA GLY A 230 -23.88 20.02 -2.94
C GLY A 230 -25.17 19.59 -3.61
N LYS A 231 -25.18 18.47 -4.36
CA LYS A 231 -26.36 18.02 -5.11
C LYS A 231 -26.27 16.56 -5.55
N THR A 232 -27.42 15.97 -5.87
CA THR A 232 -27.46 14.66 -6.51
C THR A 232 -26.97 14.76 -7.96
N LEU A 233 -26.08 13.86 -8.39
CA LEU A 233 -25.60 13.76 -9.76
C LEU A 233 -26.70 13.21 -10.66
N ASN A 234 -26.86 13.76 -11.85
CA ASN A 234 -27.76 13.23 -12.86
C ASN A 234 -27.02 12.30 -13.84
N ASP A 235 -27.74 11.42 -14.53
CA ASP A 235 -27.17 10.42 -15.43
C ASP A 235 -26.30 11.04 -16.53
N LYS A 236 -26.70 12.17 -17.12
CA LYS A 236 -25.92 12.87 -18.16
C LYS A 236 -24.54 13.31 -17.63
N GLN A 237 -24.47 13.80 -16.39
CA GLN A 237 -23.20 14.19 -15.77
C GLN A 237 -22.33 12.96 -15.50
N ILE A 238 -22.92 11.89 -14.97
CA ILE A 238 -22.24 10.64 -14.68
C ILE A 238 -21.66 10.04 -15.95
N ASP A 239 -22.47 9.93 -17.00
CA ASP A 239 -22.05 9.37 -18.30
C ASP A 239 -20.95 10.18 -18.96
N ALA A 240 -21.00 11.52 -18.88
CA ALA A 240 -19.97 12.39 -19.38
C ALA A 240 -18.62 12.19 -18.65
N ILE A 241 -18.67 12.04 -17.32
CA ILE A 241 -17.47 11.77 -16.50
C ILE A 241 -16.89 10.39 -16.83
N MET A 242 -17.74 9.37 -16.87
CA MET A 242 -17.31 8.01 -17.17
C MET A 242 -16.70 7.89 -18.57
N LYS A 243 -17.33 8.54 -19.56
CA LYS A 243 -16.79 8.58 -20.93
C LYS A 243 -15.44 9.28 -20.99
N LYS A 244 -15.25 10.37 -20.24
CA LYS A 244 -13.95 11.07 -20.15
C LYS A 244 -12.87 10.19 -19.53
N ILE A 245 -13.19 9.50 -18.41
CA ILE A 245 -12.28 8.56 -17.75
C ILE A 245 -11.90 7.44 -18.72
N GLN A 246 -12.91 6.80 -19.34
CA GLN A 246 -12.70 5.73 -20.31
C GLN A 246 -11.79 6.16 -21.45
N THR A 247 -12.09 7.27 -22.11
CA THR A 247 -11.30 7.79 -23.24
C THR A 247 -9.84 8.02 -22.83
N ASN A 248 -9.60 8.57 -21.63
CA ASN A 248 -8.23 8.79 -21.14
C ASN A 248 -7.49 7.48 -20.84
N LEU A 249 -8.18 6.46 -20.32
CA LEU A 249 -7.61 5.13 -20.09
C LEU A 249 -7.28 4.43 -21.43
N GLU A 250 -8.17 4.53 -22.42
CA GLU A 250 -7.95 4.01 -23.78
C GLU A 250 -6.72 4.67 -24.43
N GLN A 251 -6.63 5.99 -24.36
CA GLN A 251 -5.54 6.75 -25.00
C GLN A 251 -4.19 6.56 -24.31
N LYS A 252 -4.16 6.54 -22.98
CA LYS A 252 -2.89 6.52 -22.23
C LYS A 252 -2.36 5.10 -21.93
N LEU A 253 -3.25 4.11 -21.77
CA LEU A 253 -2.89 2.75 -21.41
C LEU A 253 -3.25 1.72 -22.47
N GLY A 254 -3.86 2.13 -23.59
CA GLY A 254 -4.38 1.17 -24.59
C GLY A 254 -5.47 0.27 -24.03
N ALA A 255 -6.19 0.71 -23.00
CA ALA A 255 -7.28 -0.03 -22.40
C ALA A 255 -8.40 -0.27 -23.42
N GLN A 256 -9.04 -1.44 -23.36
CA GLN A 256 -10.24 -1.74 -24.15
C GLN A 256 -11.36 -2.14 -23.20
N LEU A 257 -12.57 -1.71 -23.47
CA LEU A 257 -13.74 -2.22 -22.75
C LEU A 257 -14.00 -3.67 -23.14
N ARG A 258 -14.38 -4.45 -22.12
CA ARG A 258 -14.75 -5.85 -22.28
C ARG A 258 -16.23 -6.05 -22.04
#